data_789c4d0f04c20fe7b6c5d041f31acd34
#
_entry.id   789c4d0f04c20fe7b6c5d041f31acd34
#
_cell.length_a   1.000
_cell.length_b   1.000
_cell.length_c   1.000
_cell.angle_alpha   90.00
_cell.angle_beta   90.00
_cell.angle_gamma   90.00
#
_symmetry.space_group_name_H-M   'P 1'
#
loop_
_entity.id
_entity.type
_entity.pdbx_description
1 polymer ?
#
loop_
_entity_poly.entity_id
_entity_poly.type
_entity_poly.pdbx_seq_one_letter_code
_entity_poly.pdbx_strand_id
1 'polypeptide(L)'
;PLAKKDITSIPSQHFRTTEEMLNDFSFLDKDLAYKIVVENTNKVLDMVDEIEVIPDTGGTPFSPRVKSDDEKSYLDCPRVVTDLVYTKAKDWYGDPLPYSIEERLGTELYGDIVLTSIKYDLKDLEGEELKVESFKRLHEVIVNGRDSVFNQVRKYLKETSEEELDDDSLEKKLKASLGGVIGAGFDPIYLIAQRLVKHSNDEGYLVGSRGSVGSSFVATMMGITEVNPLSAHYRCSKCKLSIFEDEDGNPLGATYSSGFDLPDKECPNCHIPLLKDGQDM
;
A
#
# COMPACT_ATOMS: atom_id res chain seq x y z
N PRO A 1 24.39 11.29 -3.88
CA PRO A 1 25.19 10.69 -4.94
C PRO A 1 26.15 9.70 -4.32
N LEU A 2 25.96 8.42 -4.59
CA LEU A 2 26.91 7.37 -4.18
C LEU A 2 28.21 7.60 -4.94
N ALA A 3 29.18 8.23 -4.30
CA ALA A 3 30.52 8.31 -4.81
C ALA A 3 31.14 6.91 -4.82
N LYS A 4 31.05 6.22 -5.95
CA LYS A 4 31.79 4.99 -6.15
C LYS A 4 33.31 5.37 -6.18
N LYS A 5 34.04 4.90 -5.20
CA LYS A 5 35.49 5.19 -5.02
C LYS A 5 36.38 4.78 -6.22
N ASP A 6 35.81 3.97 -7.12
CA ASP A 6 36.53 3.40 -8.26
C ASP A 6 36.38 4.20 -9.57
N ILE A 7 35.55 5.26 -9.57
CA ILE A 7 35.39 6.12 -10.75
C ILE A 7 36.42 7.22 -10.67
N THR A 8 37.47 7.07 -11.44
CA THR A 8 38.60 8.05 -11.51
C THR A 8 38.42 9.14 -12.56
N SER A 9 37.45 8.97 -13.47
CA SER A 9 37.10 9.95 -14.49
C SER A 9 35.61 9.92 -14.80
N ILE A 10 35.03 11.08 -15.07
CA ILE A 10 33.65 11.20 -15.55
C ILE A 10 33.69 11.12 -17.07
N PRO A 11 32.99 10.15 -17.70
CA PRO A 11 32.90 10.11 -19.15
C PRO A 11 32.16 11.34 -19.69
N SER A 12 32.60 11.80 -20.86
CA SER A 12 31.94 12.90 -21.56
C SER A 12 30.55 12.43 -22.06
N GLN A 13 29.48 13.04 -21.53
CA GLN A 13 28.09 12.68 -21.85
C GLN A 13 27.24 13.91 -22.23
N HIS A 14 27.89 14.91 -22.84
CA HIS A 14 27.19 16.08 -23.36
C HIS A 14 26.40 15.74 -24.63
N PHE A 15 25.41 16.56 -24.94
CA PHE A 15 24.69 16.48 -26.20
C PHE A 15 25.62 16.90 -27.34
N ARG A 16 25.87 15.97 -28.28
CA ARG A 16 26.80 16.18 -29.41
C ARG A 16 26.06 16.62 -30.65
N THR A 17 26.67 17.54 -31.41
CA THR A 17 26.23 17.83 -32.77
C THR A 17 26.60 16.68 -33.69
N THR A 18 26.00 16.66 -34.91
CA THR A 18 26.32 15.63 -35.91
C THR A 18 27.81 15.62 -36.27
N GLU A 19 28.46 16.81 -36.34
CA GLU A 19 29.89 16.94 -36.66
C GLU A 19 30.75 16.35 -35.51
N GLU A 20 30.44 16.63 -34.27
CA GLU A 20 31.13 16.06 -33.10
C GLU A 20 30.99 14.54 -33.07
N MET A 21 29.79 14.03 -33.33
CA MET A 21 29.55 12.58 -33.41
C MET A 21 30.36 11.93 -34.53
N LEU A 22 30.38 12.51 -35.72
CA LEU A 22 31.20 12.00 -36.85
C LEU A 22 32.70 12.02 -36.52
N ASN A 23 33.15 13.02 -35.78
CA ASN A 23 34.52 13.08 -35.31
C ASN A 23 34.83 12.00 -34.26
N ASP A 24 33.93 11.75 -33.32
CA ASP A 24 34.06 10.65 -32.33
C ASP A 24 34.15 9.27 -33.00
N PHE A 25 33.51 9.11 -34.17
CA PHE A 25 33.54 7.88 -34.98
C PHE A 25 34.66 7.90 -36.05
N SER A 26 35.65 8.82 -35.96
CA SER A 26 36.72 8.96 -36.93
C SER A 26 37.66 7.73 -37.06
N PHE A 27 37.57 6.78 -36.12
CA PHE A 27 38.27 5.49 -36.20
C PHE A 27 37.66 4.50 -37.20
N LEU A 28 36.44 4.80 -37.73
CA LEU A 28 35.79 4.04 -38.78
C LEU A 28 36.00 4.67 -40.15
N ASP A 29 35.72 3.89 -41.21
CA ASP A 29 35.57 4.44 -42.53
C ASP A 29 34.51 5.53 -42.59
N LYS A 30 34.74 6.59 -43.40
CA LYS A 30 33.84 7.76 -43.44
C LYS A 30 32.40 7.42 -43.85
N ASP A 31 32.25 6.53 -44.82
CA ASP A 31 30.91 6.14 -45.31
C ASP A 31 30.18 5.31 -44.24
N LEU A 32 30.90 4.46 -43.53
CA LEU A 32 30.39 3.69 -42.44
C LEU A 32 30.00 4.58 -41.24
N ALA A 33 30.87 5.52 -40.87
CA ALA A 33 30.60 6.50 -39.81
C ALA A 33 29.33 7.32 -40.14
N TYR A 34 29.23 7.84 -41.36
CA TYR A 34 28.04 8.58 -41.82
C TYR A 34 26.77 7.72 -41.77
N LYS A 35 26.86 6.50 -42.22
CA LYS A 35 25.75 5.55 -42.17
C LYS A 35 25.27 5.30 -40.74
N ILE A 36 26.17 5.15 -39.78
CA ILE A 36 25.83 4.89 -38.37
C ILE A 36 25.25 6.15 -37.72
N VAL A 37 25.95 7.29 -37.87
CA VAL A 37 25.61 8.52 -37.13
C VAL A 37 24.41 9.26 -37.74
N VAL A 38 24.26 9.25 -39.05
CA VAL A 38 23.24 10.04 -39.77
C VAL A 38 22.10 9.17 -40.31
N GLU A 39 22.43 8.22 -41.21
CA GLU A 39 21.39 7.50 -41.91
C GLU A 39 20.57 6.58 -40.97
N ASN A 40 21.26 5.81 -40.11
CA ASN A 40 20.56 4.87 -39.22
C ASN A 40 19.82 5.59 -38.11
N THR A 41 20.33 6.70 -37.60
CA THR A 41 19.64 7.51 -36.60
C THR A 41 18.37 8.14 -37.18
N ASN A 42 18.40 8.65 -38.40
CA ASN A 42 17.22 9.16 -39.09
C ASN A 42 16.22 8.02 -39.39
N LYS A 43 16.68 6.84 -39.80
CA LYS A 43 15.78 5.68 -39.99
C LYS A 43 15.07 5.29 -38.70
N VAL A 44 15.76 5.36 -37.55
CA VAL A 44 15.13 5.10 -36.26
C VAL A 44 14.10 6.19 -35.94
N LEU A 45 14.41 7.46 -36.23
CA LEU A 45 13.47 8.56 -36.06
C LEU A 45 12.22 8.41 -36.94
N ASP A 46 12.40 7.98 -38.19
CA ASP A 46 11.29 7.73 -39.13
C ASP A 46 10.38 6.56 -38.71
N MET A 47 10.82 5.73 -37.75
CA MET A 47 10.02 4.64 -37.18
C MET A 47 9.19 5.09 -35.97
N VAL A 48 9.37 6.33 -35.50
CA VAL A 48 8.67 6.88 -34.35
C VAL A 48 7.39 7.59 -34.82
N ASP A 49 6.26 7.07 -34.40
CA ASP A 49 4.97 7.68 -34.65
C ASP A 49 4.52 8.52 -33.43
N GLU A 50 3.76 9.58 -33.67
CA GLU A 50 3.01 10.24 -32.62
C GLU A 50 1.88 9.32 -32.14
N ILE A 51 1.92 8.93 -30.90
CA ILE A 51 0.88 8.12 -30.27
C ILE A 51 0.27 8.85 -29.09
N GLU A 52 -1.01 8.69 -28.91
CA GLU A 52 -1.66 9.09 -27.69
C GLU A 52 -1.37 8.05 -26.60
N VAL A 53 -0.42 8.36 -25.71
CA VAL A 53 0.10 7.40 -24.70
C VAL A 53 -0.95 7.09 -23.65
N ILE A 54 -1.77 8.07 -23.30
CA ILE A 54 -2.83 7.94 -22.31
C ILE A 54 -4.16 8.20 -23.01
N PRO A 55 -5.00 7.17 -23.20
CA PRO A 55 -6.34 7.36 -23.78
C PRO A 55 -7.13 8.38 -22.95
N ASP A 56 -7.87 9.24 -23.61
CA ASP A 56 -8.78 10.17 -22.93
C ASP A 56 -9.89 9.39 -22.22
N THR A 57 -9.76 9.28 -20.92
CA THR A 57 -10.73 8.63 -20.03
C THR A 57 -11.64 9.64 -19.33
N GLY A 58 -11.65 10.90 -19.81
CA GLY A 58 -12.38 11.99 -19.15
C GLY A 58 -11.77 12.38 -17.79
N GLY A 59 -10.44 12.21 -17.64
CA GLY A 59 -9.70 12.53 -16.40
C GLY A 59 -9.84 11.49 -15.29
N THR A 60 -10.53 10.37 -15.53
CA THR A 60 -10.68 9.30 -14.53
C THR A 60 -9.74 8.14 -14.88
N PRO A 61 -8.85 7.70 -13.95
CA PRO A 61 -8.03 6.54 -14.17
C PRO A 61 -8.88 5.30 -14.45
N PHE A 62 -8.48 4.50 -15.45
CA PHE A 62 -9.15 3.23 -15.72
C PHE A 62 -8.86 2.25 -14.58
N SER A 63 -9.91 1.81 -13.89
CA SER A 63 -9.83 0.74 -12.89
C SER A 63 -10.39 -0.55 -13.45
N PRO A 64 -9.61 -1.67 -13.44
CA PRO A 64 -10.09 -2.93 -13.96
C PRO A 64 -11.22 -3.49 -13.10
N ARG A 65 -12.14 -4.24 -13.73
CA ARG A 65 -13.19 -4.98 -13.01
C ARG A 65 -12.78 -6.45 -12.90
N VAL A 66 -12.75 -6.97 -11.69
CA VAL A 66 -12.35 -8.36 -11.42
C VAL A 66 -13.56 -9.26 -11.48
N LYS A 67 -13.50 -10.33 -12.28
CA LYS A 67 -14.54 -11.35 -12.35
C LYS A 67 -14.39 -12.38 -11.23
N SER A 68 -15.52 -13.00 -10.88
CA SER A 68 -15.57 -14.21 -10.06
C SER A 68 -14.86 -15.38 -10.75
N ASP A 69 -14.49 -16.40 -9.98
CA ASP A 69 -13.74 -17.55 -10.52
C ASP A 69 -14.54 -18.35 -11.56
N ASP A 70 -15.88 -18.27 -11.53
CA ASP A 70 -16.76 -18.87 -12.52
C ASP A 70 -17.02 -17.93 -13.73
N GLU A 71 -16.40 -16.76 -13.76
CA GLU A 71 -16.50 -15.71 -14.80
C GLU A 71 -17.92 -15.15 -15.06
N LYS A 72 -18.92 -15.51 -14.25
CA LYS A 72 -20.32 -15.12 -14.45
C LYS A 72 -20.69 -13.75 -13.93
N SER A 73 -19.95 -13.27 -12.92
CA SER A 73 -20.22 -11.98 -12.26
C SER A 73 -18.93 -11.21 -12.00
N TYR A 74 -19.08 -9.92 -11.70
CA TYR A 74 -17.99 -9.13 -11.17
C TYR A 74 -17.98 -9.22 -9.64
N LEU A 75 -16.78 -9.28 -9.06
CA LEU A 75 -16.61 -9.29 -7.61
C LEU A 75 -16.93 -7.92 -7.01
N ASP A 76 -17.47 -7.95 -5.81
CA ASP A 76 -17.44 -6.82 -4.89
C ASP A 76 -16.02 -6.75 -4.27
N CYS A 77 -15.10 -6.11 -4.99
CA CYS A 77 -13.70 -6.06 -4.60
C CYS A 77 -13.50 -5.44 -3.20
N PRO A 78 -14.17 -4.33 -2.83
CA PRO A 78 -14.11 -3.80 -1.46
C PRO A 78 -14.43 -4.84 -0.40
N ARG A 79 -15.49 -5.61 -0.60
CA ARG A 79 -15.91 -6.67 0.33
C ARG A 79 -14.87 -7.78 0.41
N VAL A 80 -14.42 -8.28 -0.73
CA VAL A 80 -13.42 -9.36 -0.80
C VAL A 80 -12.11 -8.95 -0.14
N VAL A 81 -11.63 -7.72 -0.39
CA VAL A 81 -10.41 -7.19 0.25
C VAL A 81 -10.60 -7.10 1.76
N THR A 82 -11.71 -6.54 2.23
CA THR A 82 -12.01 -6.44 3.67
C THR A 82 -12.03 -7.83 4.33
N ASP A 83 -12.73 -8.80 3.74
CA ASP A 83 -12.84 -10.15 4.28
C ASP A 83 -11.48 -10.86 4.34
N LEU A 84 -10.64 -10.75 3.31
CA LEU A 84 -9.28 -11.31 3.30
C LEU A 84 -8.42 -10.71 4.40
N VAL A 85 -8.40 -9.38 4.49
CA VAL A 85 -7.58 -8.62 5.45
C VAL A 85 -7.98 -8.96 6.90
N TYR A 86 -9.26 -8.86 7.23
CA TYR A 86 -9.73 -9.13 8.60
C TYR A 86 -9.62 -10.60 9.00
N THR A 87 -9.84 -11.53 8.07
CA THR A 87 -9.63 -12.95 8.33
C THR A 87 -8.18 -13.24 8.72
N LYS A 88 -7.23 -12.70 7.96
CA LYS A 88 -5.80 -12.89 8.23
C LYS A 88 -5.34 -12.15 9.49
N ALA A 89 -5.82 -10.91 9.69
CA ALA A 89 -5.49 -10.14 10.88
C ALA A 89 -5.99 -10.84 12.16
N LYS A 90 -7.21 -11.36 12.17
CA LYS A 90 -7.74 -12.12 13.31
C LYS A 90 -7.00 -13.44 13.52
N ASP A 91 -6.57 -14.11 12.45
CA ASP A 91 -5.72 -15.31 12.57
C ASP A 91 -4.36 -15.00 13.23
N TRP A 92 -3.80 -13.83 13.00
CA TRP A 92 -2.50 -13.46 13.56
C TRP A 92 -2.58 -12.80 14.93
N TYR A 93 -3.53 -11.90 15.15
CA TYR A 93 -3.60 -10.98 16.29
C TYR A 93 -4.79 -11.22 17.23
N GLY A 94 -5.69 -12.16 16.87
CA GLY A 94 -6.85 -12.52 17.70
C GLY A 94 -8.13 -11.75 17.35
N ASP A 95 -9.20 -12.08 18.07
CA ASP A 95 -10.52 -11.42 17.97
C ASP A 95 -11.01 -11.16 19.40
N PRO A 96 -11.23 -9.89 19.80
CA PRO A 96 -11.06 -8.67 19.01
C PRO A 96 -9.61 -8.35 18.67
N LEU A 97 -9.40 -7.58 17.58
CA LEU A 97 -8.09 -7.09 17.20
C LEU A 97 -7.55 -6.07 18.22
N PRO A 98 -6.23 -6.01 18.47
CA PRO A 98 -5.61 -4.90 19.19
C PRO A 98 -5.91 -3.55 18.51
N TYR A 99 -6.05 -2.49 19.30
CA TYR A 99 -6.38 -1.16 18.78
C TYR A 99 -5.42 -0.64 17.72
N SER A 100 -4.12 -0.85 17.89
CA SER A 100 -3.10 -0.45 16.93
C SER A 100 -3.24 -1.16 15.57
N ILE A 101 -3.69 -2.40 15.58
CA ILE A 101 -3.97 -3.19 14.37
C ILE A 101 -5.24 -2.67 13.69
N GLU A 102 -6.31 -2.44 14.45
CA GLU A 102 -7.57 -1.92 13.92
C GLU A 102 -7.40 -0.53 13.30
N GLU A 103 -6.67 0.36 13.99
CA GLU A 103 -6.33 1.69 13.49
C GLU A 103 -5.53 1.63 12.18
N ARG A 104 -4.47 0.82 12.15
CA ARG A 104 -3.64 0.65 10.96
C ARG A 104 -4.45 0.13 9.77
N LEU A 105 -5.33 -0.84 9.99
CA LEU A 105 -6.20 -1.36 8.94
C LEU A 105 -7.20 -0.31 8.46
N GLY A 106 -7.84 0.42 9.37
CA GLY A 106 -8.78 1.47 9.02
C GLY A 106 -8.15 2.57 8.16
N THR A 107 -6.98 3.04 8.58
CA THR A 107 -6.20 4.05 7.85
C THR A 107 -5.77 3.55 6.47
N GLU A 108 -5.23 2.34 6.35
CA GLU A 108 -4.78 1.82 5.06
C GLU A 108 -5.94 1.44 4.12
N LEU A 109 -7.09 1.06 4.65
CA LEU A 109 -8.25 0.74 3.81
C LEU A 109 -9.00 1.98 3.32
N TYR A 110 -9.17 3.01 4.15
CA TYR A 110 -10.06 4.13 3.87
C TYR A 110 -9.50 5.52 4.20
N GLY A 111 -8.30 5.62 4.80
CA GLY A 111 -7.72 6.87 5.28
C GLY A 111 -8.17 7.25 6.68
N ASP A 112 -7.45 8.20 7.28
CA ASP A 112 -7.65 8.66 8.67
C ASP A 112 -9.00 9.32 8.93
N ILE A 113 -9.64 9.80 7.87
CA ILE A 113 -10.92 10.51 7.95
C ILE A 113 -12.02 9.67 8.60
N VAL A 114 -11.97 8.33 8.46
CA VAL A 114 -13.00 7.45 9.03
C VAL A 114 -12.94 7.48 10.54
N LEU A 115 -11.76 7.28 11.12
CA LEU A 115 -11.59 7.34 12.58
C LEU A 115 -11.87 8.74 13.12
N THR A 116 -11.48 9.78 12.37
CA THR A 116 -11.78 11.18 12.70
C THR A 116 -13.30 11.42 12.76
N SER A 117 -14.04 10.93 11.79
CA SER A 117 -15.51 11.07 11.75
C SER A 117 -16.21 10.34 12.90
N ILE A 118 -15.69 9.18 13.29
CA ILE A 118 -16.20 8.42 14.44
C ILE A 118 -15.92 9.15 15.76
N LYS A 119 -14.69 9.64 15.95
CA LYS A 119 -14.33 10.42 17.15
C LYS A 119 -15.16 11.71 17.26
N TYR A 120 -15.51 12.33 16.15
CA TYR A 120 -16.41 13.48 16.14
C TYR A 120 -17.81 13.13 16.65
N ASP A 121 -18.38 11.98 16.28
CA ASP A 121 -19.66 11.51 16.79
C ASP A 121 -19.60 11.16 18.30
N LEU A 122 -18.42 10.84 18.80
CA LEU A 122 -18.17 10.43 20.19
C LEU A 122 -17.56 11.55 21.03
N LYS A 123 -17.68 12.80 20.61
CA LYS A 123 -17.04 13.99 21.25
C LYS A 123 -17.40 14.20 22.73
N ASP A 124 -18.45 13.56 23.21
CA ASP A 124 -18.87 13.62 24.61
C ASP A 124 -18.15 12.59 25.49
N LEU A 125 -17.38 11.66 24.88
CA LEU A 125 -16.56 10.67 25.58
C LEU A 125 -15.10 11.14 25.66
N GLU A 126 -14.37 10.70 26.69
CA GLU A 126 -12.97 11.05 26.90
C GLU A 126 -12.13 9.82 27.34
N GLY A 127 -10.81 9.94 27.21
CA GLY A 127 -9.86 8.97 27.73
C GLY A 127 -10.04 7.56 27.14
N GLU A 128 -10.01 6.56 28.01
CA GLU A 128 -10.08 5.15 27.59
C GLU A 128 -11.47 4.78 27.04
N GLU A 129 -12.55 5.40 27.51
CA GLU A 129 -13.90 5.15 27.01
C GLU A 129 -14.05 5.60 25.56
N LEU A 130 -13.56 6.80 25.23
CA LEU A 130 -13.50 7.27 23.84
C LEU A 130 -12.70 6.31 22.95
N LYS A 131 -11.56 5.84 23.44
CA LYS A 131 -10.69 4.92 22.72
C LYS A 131 -11.41 3.61 22.41
N VAL A 132 -11.93 2.94 23.43
CA VAL A 132 -12.63 1.65 23.29
C VAL A 132 -13.80 1.75 22.31
N GLU A 133 -14.67 2.75 22.49
CA GLU A 133 -15.86 2.89 21.66
C GLU A 133 -15.52 3.32 20.21
N SER A 134 -14.47 4.15 20.04
CA SER A 134 -13.99 4.55 18.69
C SER A 134 -13.55 3.35 17.87
N PHE A 135 -12.75 2.45 18.44
CA PHE A 135 -12.26 1.28 17.71
C PHE A 135 -13.32 0.22 17.49
N LYS A 136 -14.24 0.05 18.44
CA LYS A 136 -15.39 -0.82 18.24
C LYS A 136 -16.25 -0.34 17.06
N ARG A 137 -16.57 0.95 17.00
CA ARG A 137 -17.30 1.55 15.87
C ARG A 137 -16.52 1.50 14.56
N LEU A 138 -15.20 1.72 14.60
CA LEU A 138 -14.34 1.60 13.41
C LEU A 138 -14.46 0.21 12.80
N HIS A 139 -14.33 -0.83 13.64
CA HIS A 139 -14.51 -2.21 13.21
C HIS A 139 -15.90 -2.43 12.58
N GLU A 140 -16.96 -2.04 13.28
CA GLU A 140 -18.34 -2.19 12.82
C GLU A 140 -18.58 -1.51 11.45
N VAL A 141 -18.13 -0.25 11.32
CA VAL A 141 -18.31 0.53 10.10
C VAL A 141 -17.59 -0.10 8.91
N ILE A 142 -16.35 -0.58 9.11
CA ILE A 142 -15.55 -1.19 8.04
C ILE A 142 -16.11 -2.56 7.65
N VAL A 143 -16.43 -3.42 8.60
CA VAL A 143 -16.94 -4.77 8.34
C VAL A 143 -18.34 -4.74 7.71
N ASN A 144 -19.15 -3.72 7.99
CA ASN A 144 -20.42 -3.49 7.31
C ASN A 144 -20.28 -3.05 5.84
N GLY A 145 -19.06 -2.79 5.39
CA GLY A 145 -18.73 -2.56 4.01
C GLY A 145 -18.61 -1.08 3.60
N ARG A 146 -18.24 -0.89 2.34
CA ARG A 146 -17.90 0.43 1.77
C ARG A 146 -18.98 1.49 2.00
N ASP A 147 -20.23 1.14 1.76
CA ASP A 147 -21.34 2.11 1.88
C ASP A 147 -21.52 2.60 3.33
N SER A 148 -21.28 1.74 4.32
CA SER A 148 -21.28 2.12 5.72
C SER A 148 -20.21 3.17 6.03
N VAL A 149 -18.99 2.95 5.55
CA VAL A 149 -17.87 3.90 5.69
C VAL A 149 -18.20 5.23 4.99
N PHE A 150 -18.70 5.17 3.76
CA PHE A 150 -19.03 6.37 2.99
C PHE A 150 -20.15 7.18 3.66
N ASN A 151 -21.17 6.52 4.20
CA ASN A 151 -22.23 7.19 4.92
C ASN A 151 -21.75 7.84 6.22
N GLN A 152 -20.84 7.17 6.95
CA GLN A 152 -20.22 7.73 8.16
C GLN A 152 -19.45 9.03 7.83
N VAL A 153 -18.58 8.99 6.82
CA VAL A 153 -17.79 10.16 6.41
C VAL A 153 -18.67 11.24 5.80
N ARG A 154 -19.68 10.88 4.98
CA ARG A 154 -20.63 11.83 4.40
C ARG A 154 -21.39 12.62 5.47
N LYS A 155 -21.85 11.94 6.52
CA LYS A 155 -22.51 12.58 7.68
C LYS A 155 -21.55 13.59 8.32
N TYR A 156 -20.33 13.18 8.65
CA TYR A 156 -19.31 14.01 9.24
C TYR A 156 -19.02 15.27 8.40
N LEU A 157 -18.86 15.11 7.09
CA LEU A 157 -18.59 16.24 6.17
C LEU A 157 -19.75 17.23 6.10
N LYS A 158 -20.99 16.75 6.16
CA LYS A 158 -22.18 17.63 6.22
C LYS A 158 -22.24 18.44 7.51
N GLU A 159 -21.95 17.79 8.64
CA GLU A 159 -22.04 18.43 9.96
C GLU A 159 -20.89 19.39 10.28
N THR A 160 -19.72 19.18 9.65
CA THR A 160 -18.52 20.03 9.88
C THR A 160 -18.25 21.05 8.79
N SER A 161 -19.04 21.09 7.73
CA SER A 161 -18.89 22.09 6.67
C SER A 161 -19.42 23.45 7.12
N GLU A 162 -18.64 24.51 6.90
CA GLU A 162 -19.06 25.88 7.20
C GLU A 162 -20.16 26.39 6.23
N GLU A 163 -20.22 25.79 5.03
CA GLU A 163 -21.20 26.11 3.99
C GLU A 163 -22.12 24.91 3.75
N GLU A 164 -23.38 25.19 3.38
CA GLU A 164 -24.30 24.15 2.96
C GLU A 164 -23.85 23.55 1.63
N LEU A 165 -23.47 22.25 1.66
CA LEU A 165 -22.98 21.53 0.49
C LEU A 165 -24.16 20.94 -0.29
N ASP A 166 -24.22 21.21 -1.59
CA ASP A 166 -25.06 20.45 -2.49
C ASP A 166 -24.54 19.01 -2.67
N ASP A 167 -25.34 18.13 -3.23
CA ASP A 167 -24.98 16.70 -3.34
C ASP A 167 -23.74 16.47 -4.19
N ASP A 168 -23.52 17.24 -5.26
CA ASP A 168 -22.35 17.12 -6.13
C ASP A 168 -21.06 17.58 -5.43
N SER A 169 -21.12 18.69 -4.72
CA SER A 169 -20.00 19.21 -3.92
C SER A 169 -19.64 18.29 -2.77
N LEU A 170 -20.66 17.73 -2.12
CA LEU A 170 -20.47 16.74 -1.05
C LEU A 170 -19.80 15.46 -1.56
N GLU A 171 -20.22 14.92 -2.70
CA GLU A 171 -19.59 13.71 -3.29
C GLU A 171 -18.16 13.97 -3.76
N LYS A 172 -17.85 15.16 -4.28
CA LYS A 172 -16.47 15.57 -4.60
C LYS A 172 -15.61 15.64 -3.34
N LYS A 173 -16.13 16.27 -2.26
CA LYS A 173 -15.44 16.40 -0.98
C LYS A 173 -15.23 15.01 -0.33
N LEU A 174 -16.23 14.14 -0.39
CA LEU A 174 -16.16 12.76 0.09
C LEU A 174 -15.02 12.00 -0.61
N LYS A 175 -15.00 11.99 -1.95
CA LYS A 175 -13.95 11.33 -2.73
C LYS A 175 -12.56 11.90 -2.47
N ALA A 176 -12.45 13.21 -2.25
CA ALA A 176 -11.17 13.86 -1.93
C ALA A 176 -10.69 13.58 -0.50
N SER A 177 -11.60 13.28 0.43
CA SER A 177 -11.29 13.00 1.83
C SER A 177 -10.98 11.54 2.11
N LEU A 178 -11.55 10.61 1.33
CA LEU A 178 -11.27 9.19 1.45
C LEU A 178 -9.94 8.84 0.78
N GLY A 179 -9.14 8.04 1.46
CA GLY A 179 -7.86 7.55 1.00
C GLY A 179 -7.77 6.03 1.07
N GLY A 180 -6.55 5.52 1.14
CA GLY A 180 -6.29 4.09 1.30
C GLY A 180 -6.70 3.23 0.10
N VAL A 181 -6.68 1.92 0.31
CA VAL A 181 -6.88 0.95 -0.78
C VAL A 181 -8.30 0.99 -1.34
N ILE A 182 -9.31 0.98 -0.47
CA ILE A 182 -10.73 0.95 -0.87
C ILE A 182 -11.26 2.37 -1.09
N GLY A 183 -10.92 3.31 -0.21
CA GLY A 183 -11.39 4.69 -0.32
C GLY A 183 -10.96 5.37 -1.61
N ALA A 184 -9.75 5.10 -2.09
CA ALA A 184 -9.21 5.60 -3.35
C ALA A 184 -9.49 4.69 -4.57
N GLY A 185 -10.15 3.52 -4.38
CA GLY A 185 -10.53 2.62 -5.46
C GLY A 185 -9.41 1.75 -6.01
N PHE A 186 -8.37 1.44 -5.22
CA PHE A 186 -7.28 0.53 -5.58
C PHE A 186 -7.55 -0.94 -5.24
N ASP A 187 -8.67 -1.25 -4.62
CA ASP A 187 -9.07 -2.60 -4.21
C ASP A 187 -9.03 -3.63 -5.36
N PRO A 188 -9.43 -3.33 -6.61
CA PRO A 188 -9.32 -4.31 -7.69
C PRO A 188 -7.86 -4.63 -8.03
N ILE A 189 -6.97 -3.64 -7.95
CA ILE A 189 -5.53 -3.81 -8.23
C ILE A 189 -4.88 -4.67 -7.15
N TYR A 190 -5.19 -4.42 -5.88
CA TYR A 190 -4.73 -5.24 -4.75
C TYR A 190 -5.22 -6.68 -4.89
N LEU A 191 -6.47 -6.89 -5.28
CA LEU A 191 -7.03 -8.23 -5.47
C LEU A 191 -6.37 -8.97 -6.64
N ILE A 192 -6.07 -8.28 -7.74
CA ILE A 192 -5.31 -8.86 -8.87
C ILE A 192 -3.90 -9.25 -8.41
N ALA A 193 -3.20 -8.37 -7.70
CA ALA A 193 -1.87 -8.65 -7.17
C ALA A 193 -1.89 -9.88 -6.23
N GLN A 194 -2.87 -9.94 -5.33
CA GLN A 194 -3.05 -11.08 -4.43
C GLN A 194 -3.25 -12.40 -5.19
N ARG A 195 -4.08 -12.41 -6.23
CA ARG A 195 -4.33 -13.61 -7.06
C ARG A 195 -3.07 -14.05 -7.81
N LEU A 196 -2.31 -13.09 -8.36
CA LEU A 196 -1.07 -13.39 -9.07
C LEU A 196 0.00 -13.98 -8.13
N VAL A 197 0.20 -13.36 -6.97
CA VAL A 197 1.15 -13.85 -5.96
C VAL A 197 0.74 -15.22 -5.44
N LYS A 198 -0.55 -15.38 -5.12
CA LYS A 198 -1.08 -16.68 -4.67
C LYS A 198 -0.87 -17.77 -5.72
N HIS A 199 -1.22 -17.51 -6.97
CA HIS A 199 -1.02 -18.48 -8.07
C HIS A 199 0.45 -18.85 -8.22
N SER A 200 1.36 -17.88 -8.22
CA SER A 200 2.80 -18.14 -8.31
C SER A 200 3.30 -19.03 -7.17
N ASN A 201 2.88 -18.74 -5.94
CA ASN A 201 3.25 -19.54 -4.77
C ASN A 201 2.65 -20.95 -4.81
N ASP A 202 1.41 -21.08 -5.27
CA ASP A 202 0.73 -22.38 -5.42
C ASP A 202 1.46 -23.29 -6.46
N GLU A 203 2.07 -22.67 -7.50
CA GLU A 203 2.93 -23.35 -8.48
C GLU A 203 4.38 -23.58 -7.99
N GLY A 204 4.71 -23.18 -6.77
CA GLY A 204 6.02 -23.38 -6.15
C GLY A 204 7.07 -22.31 -6.49
N TYR A 205 6.67 -21.18 -7.09
CA TYR A 205 7.54 -20.06 -7.37
C TYR A 205 7.42 -19.00 -6.28
N LEU A 206 8.54 -18.69 -5.61
CA LEU A 206 8.57 -17.66 -4.59
C LEU A 206 8.46 -16.27 -5.22
N VAL A 207 7.62 -15.43 -4.62
CA VAL A 207 7.46 -14.03 -4.99
C VAL A 207 8.02 -13.16 -3.87
N GLY A 208 9.05 -12.35 -4.19
CA GLY A 208 9.59 -11.33 -3.28
C GLY A 208 9.02 -9.95 -3.60
N SER A 209 8.66 -9.21 -2.57
CA SER A 209 8.19 -7.83 -2.73
C SER A 209 9.34 -6.85 -2.90
N ARG A 210 9.11 -5.78 -3.70
CA ARG A 210 10.02 -4.65 -3.86
C ARG A 210 9.28 -3.32 -3.79
N GLY A 211 9.96 -2.31 -3.27
CA GLY A 211 9.43 -0.95 -3.17
C GLY A 211 8.37 -0.79 -2.09
N SER A 212 7.53 0.21 -2.25
CA SER A 212 6.58 0.67 -1.24
C SER A 212 5.49 -0.33 -0.84
N VAL A 213 5.29 -1.43 -1.57
CA VAL A 213 4.33 -2.47 -1.18
C VAL A 213 4.71 -3.13 0.16
N GLY A 214 6.01 -3.17 0.50
CA GLY A 214 6.51 -3.67 1.78
C GLY A 214 6.07 -2.83 2.98
N SER A 215 5.68 -1.57 2.80
CA SER A 215 5.17 -0.71 3.86
C SER A 215 3.64 -0.78 4.05
N SER A 216 2.94 -1.59 3.27
CA SER A 216 1.49 -1.77 3.38
C SER A 216 1.13 -2.98 4.22
N PHE A 217 0.53 -2.74 5.37
CA PHE A 217 0.02 -3.80 6.24
C PHE A 217 -1.18 -4.54 5.62
N VAL A 218 -2.01 -3.84 4.86
CA VAL A 218 -3.08 -4.46 4.05
C VAL A 218 -2.51 -5.44 3.04
N ALA A 219 -1.40 -5.10 2.36
CA ALA A 219 -0.75 -6.02 1.43
C ALA A 219 -0.20 -7.28 2.14
N THR A 220 0.33 -7.13 3.36
CA THR A 220 0.76 -8.25 4.21
C THR A 220 -0.43 -9.14 4.58
N MET A 221 -1.53 -8.55 5.03
CA MET A 221 -2.74 -9.29 5.41
C MET A 221 -3.40 -9.99 4.20
N MET A 222 -3.24 -9.46 3.00
CA MET A 222 -3.68 -10.10 1.76
C MET A 222 -2.70 -11.18 1.25
N GLY A 223 -1.51 -11.31 1.81
CA GLY A 223 -0.47 -12.22 1.33
C GLY A 223 0.18 -11.80 0.02
N ILE A 224 0.16 -10.50 -0.29
CA ILE A 224 0.87 -9.91 -1.44
C ILE A 224 2.36 -9.77 -1.13
N THR A 225 2.68 -9.48 0.13
CA THR A 225 4.05 -9.38 0.65
C THR A 225 4.18 -10.19 1.95
N GLU A 226 5.37 -10.69 2.20
CA GLU A 226 5.75 -11.36 3.44
C GLU A 226 6.24 -10.36 4.51
N VAL A 227 6.53 -9.12 4.12
CA VAL A 227 7.02 -8.09 5.04
C VAL A 227 5.89 -7.58 5.91
N ASN A 228 6.09 -7.57 7.24
CA ASN A 228 5.17 -6.96 8.19
C ASN A 228 5.68 -5.56 8.55
N PRO A 229 5.04 -4.48 8.09
CA PRO A 229 5.53 -3.10 8.28
C PRO A 229 5.18 -2.50 9.64
N LEU A 230 4.64 -3.30 10.55
CA LEU A 230 4.44 -2.84 11.92
C LEU A 230 5.79 -2.73 12.64
N SER A 231 5.85 -1.93 13.69
CA SER A 231 7.03 -1.87 14.56
C SER A 231 7.36 -3.25 15.15
N ALA A 232 8.60 -3.45 15.57
CA ALA A 232 9.06 -4.71 16.16
C ALA A 232 8.13 -5.14 17.30
N HIS A 233 7.66 -6.38 17.27
CA HIS A 233 6.73 -6.92 18.24
C HIS A 233 6.80 -8.45 18.32
N TYR A 234 6.26 -8.99 19.41
CA TYR A 234 6.04 -10.42 19.55
C TYR A 234 4.59 -10.77 19.28
N ARG A 235 4.38 -11.97 18.73
CA ARG A 235 3.04 -12.57 18.63
C ARG A 235 3.05 -14.05 18.95
N CYS A 236 2.00 -14.52 19.60
CA CYS A 236 1.84 -15.92 19.93
C CYS A 236 1.02 -16.63 18.85
N SER A 237 1.57 -17.69 18.26
CA SER A 237 0.85 -18.49 17.25
C SER A 237 -0.38 -19.21 17.81
N LYS A 238 -0.43 -19.48 19.13
CA LYS A 238 -1.50 -20.22 19.78
C LYS A 238 -2.62 -19.35 20.35
N CYS A 239 -2.29 -18.42 21.26
CA CYS A 239 -3.32 -17.58 21.91
C CYS A 239 -3.47 -16.20 21.28
N LYS A 240 -2.71 -15.90 20.24
CA LYS A 240 -2.75 -14.64 19.49
C LYS A 240 -2.36 -13.39 20.31
N LEU A 241 -1.79 -13.59 21.50
CA LEU A 241 -1.23 -12.48 22.29
C LEU A 241 -0.18 -11.75 21.44
N SER A 242 -0.29 -10.43 21.41
CA SER A 242 0.67 -9.54 20.75
C SER A 242 1.27 -8.58 21.78
N ILE A 243 2.58 -8.37 21.75
CA ILE A 243 3.32 -7.53 22.68
C ILE A 243 4.13 -6.53 21.87
N PHE A 244 3.75 -5.26 21.96
CA PHE A 244 4.39 -4.13 21.30
C PHE A 244 5.25 -3.28 22.22
N GLU A 245 5.14 -3.51 23.53
CA GLU A 245 5.82 -2.74 24.59
C GLU A 245 6.65 -3.67 25.47
N ASP A 246 7.69 -3.12 26.07
CA ASP A 246 8.49 -3.80 27.09
C ASP A 246 7.78 -3.80 28.48
N GLU A 247 8.46 -4.30 29.51
CA GLU A 247 7.92 -4.40 30.85
C GLU A 247 7.75 -3.02 31.52
N ASP A 248 8.45 -2.01 31.03
CA ASP A 248 8.36 -0.62 31.48
C ASP A 248 7.32 0.21 30.68
N GLY A 249 6.66 -0.40 29.70
CA GLY A 249 5.67 0.26 28.83
C GLY A 249 6.27 1.06 27.68
N ASN A 250 7.56 0.88 27.37
CA ASN A 250 8.17 1.54 26.22
C ASN A 250 7.93 0.72 24.95
N PRO A 251 7.64 1.36 23.80
CA PRO A 251 7.47 0.66 22.53
C PRO A 251 8.74 -0.11 22.15
N LEU A 252 8.61 -1.40 21.83
CA LEU A 252 9.73 -2.23 21.37
C LEU A 252 10.39 -1.66 20.11
N GLY A 253 9.60 -1.05 19.20
CA GLY A 253 10.12 -0.38 18.02
C GLY A 253 11.00 0.84 18.28
N ALA A 254 10.99 1.41 19.51
CA ALA A 254 11.91 2.48 19.88
C ALA A 254 13.36 1.97 20.06
N THR A 255 13.51 0.69 20.39
CA THR A 255 14.83 0.07 20.64
C THR A 255 15.25 -0.84 19.48
N TYR A 256 14.31 -1.53 18.86
CA TYR A 256 14.56 -2.53 17.82
C TYR A 256 13.89 -2.11 16.52
N SER A 257 14.66 -1.92 15.45
CA SER A 257 14.12 -1.61 14.12
C SER A 257 13.55 -2.83 13.40
N SER A 258 13.84 -4.03 13.87
CA SER A 258 13.30 -5.27 13.31
C SER A 258 12.94 -6.25 14.42
N GLY A 259 11.86 -7.00 14.19
CA GLY A 259 11.49 -8.11 15.06
C GLY A 259 12.57 -9.18 15.16
N PHE A 260 13.42 -9.36 14.13
CA PHE A 260 14.54 -10.30 14.19
C PHE A 260 15.55 -10.00 15.29
N ASP A 261 15.69 -8.72 15.65
CA ASP A 261 16.65 -8.27 16.68
C ASP A 261 16.08 -8.41 18.11
N LEU A 262 14.80 -8.73 18.24
CA LEU A 262 14.18 -8.97 19.54
C LEU A 262 14.79 -10.19 20.22
N PRO A 263 15.03 -10.17 21.57
CA PRO A 263 15.43 -11.34 22.31
C PRO A 263 14.40 -12.46 22.23
N ASP A 264 14.85 -13.70 22.41
CA ASP A 264 13.92 -14.84 22.47
C ASP A 264 13.08 -14.74 23.74
N LYS A 265 11.77 -14.92 23.61
CA LYS A 265 10.79 -14.80 24.71
C LYS A 265 9.73 -15.91 24.57
N GLU A 266 9.28 -16.43 25.70
CA GLU A 266 8.15 -17.37 25.74
C GLU A 266 6.83 -16.64 25.99
N CYS A 267 5.76 -17.19 25.45
CA CYS A 267 4.42 -16.68 25.69
C CYS A 267 4.04 -16.89 27.17
N PRO A 268 3.66 -15.85 27.90
CA PRO A 268 3.28 -15.97 29.31
C PRO A 268 2.04 -16.85 29.53
N ASN A 269 1.17 -16.96 28.52
CA ASN A 269 -0.06 -17.73 28.62
C ASN A 269 0.09 -19.20 28.16
N CYS A 270 0.93 -19.44 27.14
CA CYS A 270 0.99 -20.73 26.46
C CYS A 270 2.30 -21.47 26.67
N HIS A 271 3.32 -20.81 27.21
CA HIS A 271 4.68 -21.33 27.42
C HIS A 271 5.32 -21.93 26.16
N ILE A 272 5.04 -21.30 25.01
CA ILE A 272 5.68 -21.63 23.73
C ILE A 272 6.50 -20.41 23.27
N PRO A 273 7.52 -20.60 22.43
CA PRO A 273 8.27 -19.50 21.86
C PRO A 273 7.35 -18.51 21.12
N LEU A 274 7.53 -17.24 21.39
CA LEU A 274 6.85 -16.17 20.65
C LEU A 274 7.50 -16.01 19.28
N LEU A 275 6.68 -15.73 18.28
CA LEU A 275 7.15 -15.28 16.98
C LEU A 275 7.59 -13.81 17.10
N LYS A 276 8.75 -13.52 16.54
CA LYS A 276 9.33 -12.18 16.45
C LYS A 276 8.98 -11.63 15.08
N ASP A 277 8.31 -10.49 15.02
CA ASP A 277 7.73 -9.95 13.80
C ASP A 277 7.83 -8.41 13.78
N GLY A 278 7.56 -7.82 12.62
CA GLY A 278 7.62 -6.39 12.42
C GLY A 278 8.97 -5.90 11.90
N GLN A 279 8.90 -4.90 11.02
CA GLN A 279 10.06 -4.24 10.45
C GLN A 279 9.74 -2.78 10.22
N ASP A 280 10.46 -1.89 10.86
CA ASP A 280 10.37 -0.45 10.63
C ASP A 280 10.86 -0.13 9.21
N MET A 281 9.98 0.45 8.37
CA MET A 281 10.20 0.66 6.95
C MET A 281 10.07 2.14 6.57
#